data_aa462e6c59326200db53a0cf4a8e39eb
#
_entry.id   aa462e6c59326200db53a0cf4a8e39eb
#
_cell.length_a   1.000
_cell.length_b   1.000
_cell.length_c   1.000
_cell.angle_alpha   90.00
_cell.angle_beta   90.00
_cell.angle_gamma   90.00
#
_symmetry.space_group_name_H-M   'P 1'
#
loop_
_entity.id
_entity.type
_entity.pdbx_description
1 polymer ?
#
loop_
_entity_poly.entity_id
_entity_poly.type
_entity_poly.pdbx_seq_one_letter_code
_entity_poly.pdbx_strand_id
1 'polypeptide(L)'
;MSSWGFKSPLQHHFFINYRFFCFYQSFFAVIIRKIIIDYPCPIVIIVLLFLIQDINPVQKGKRPETALKKTEITKEFIQMERKIFILDTNVLIHNPQALFSFEDNRVVLPIVVIEEIDQFKKGVDEKSRNARQVGRYLDALRKKGKLQEGVPTENGGTIQVTVNKEITNTASELLFLDRNDNLIISTALYFKEKYPQSIVTLVSKDVNVRVKADCVGINAENFETDTIKYEEFFTGWEFLDLEPEQYRELEEKGYINNNFGDFFPNQFVRVSVPDKPDQYKTLRYHYGRNQLYVINHYTGQQVFGIKARNFEQEMALDILLDDSIKLVSLSGKAGTGKTLLAMAAGLQKVVEEKRYSRLVVSRPISPLGKDLGYLPGTKTEKFNPWMQPIYDNMDILLSSLTDKSQEGSSSRKKTDINDLMDYGFLELEPLTYIRGRSLPDQFFIIDEAQNLSPHEMKTIITRAGENTKVVLTGDPYQIDIPYLDSQSNGLSVSVEKFKGEILVGHITLDKGERSALADLAAKYL
;
A
#
# COMPACT_ATOMS: atom_id res chain seq x y z
N MET A 1 55.61 67.44 42.41
CA MET A 1 56.31 66.15 42.34
C MET A 1 55.29 65.10 42.02
N SER A 2 55.50 64.52 40.91
CA SER A 2 54.64 63.60 40.16
C SER A 2 54.56 62.18 40.77
N SER A 3 53.41 61.56 40.71
CA SER A 3 53.37 60.10 40.72
C SER A 3 52.34 59.60 39.72
N TRP A 4 52.81 59.01 38.64
CA TRP A 4 52.08 58.30 37.62
C TRP A 4 51.69 56.94 38.17
N GLY A 5 50.40 56.65 38.22
CA GLY A 5 49.89 55.27 38.50
C GLY A 5 49.62 54.55 37.23
N PHE A 6 50.37 53.48 36.94
CA PHE A 6 50.16 52.51 35.87
C PHE A 6 48.87 51.73 36.09
N LYS A 7 47.88 51.89 35.20
CA LYS A 7 46.77 50.91 35.09
C LYS A 7 47.19 49.77 34.18
N SER A 8 47.09 48.54 34.70
CA SER A 8 47.50 47.32 34.01
C SER A 8 46.57 47.01 32.83
N PRO A 9 47.10 46.39 31.75
CA PRO A 9 46.32 46.05 30.54
C PRO A 9 45.22 45.00 30.74
N LEU A 10 45.15 44.34 31.88
CA LEU A 10 44.20 43.23 32.16
C LEU A 10 42.75 43.69 32.38
N GLN A 11 42.47 44.92 32.72
CA GLN A 11 41.08 45.39 32.91
C GLN A 11 40.36 45.74 31.61
N HIS A 12 41.06 46.11 30.56
CA HIS A 12 40.45 46.39 29.26
C HIS A 12 40.01 45.15 28.48
N HIS A 13 40.70 44.03 28.65
CA HIS A 13 40.30 42.76 28.02
C HIS A 13 39.06 42.14 28.65
N PHE A 14 38.80 42.36 29.94
CA PHE A 14 37.62 41.80 30.63
C PHE A 14 36.31 42.51 30.22
N PHE A 15 36.36 43.83 29.97
CA PHE A 15 35.16 44.59 29.56
C PHE A 15 34.78 44.39 28.09
N ILE A 16 35.73 44.14 27.19
CA ILE A 16 35.47 43.88 25.78
C ILE A 16 34.86 42.48 25.63
N ASN A 17 35.38 41.49 26.34
CA ASN A 17 34.84 40.11 26.31
C ASN A 17 33.41 40.03 26.89
N TYR A 18 33.07 40.82 27.92
CA TYR A 18 31.73 40.79 28.49
C TYR A 18 30.67 41.45 27.59
N ARG A 19 31.02 42.49 26.84
CA ARG A 19 30.12 43.11 25.84
C ARG A 19 29.93 42.20 24.61
N PHE A 20 30.95 41.50 24.16
CA PHE A 20 30.84 40.51 23.08
C PHE A 20 30.01 39.31 23.53
N PHE A 21 30.17 38.87 24.76
CA PHE A 21 29.40 37.74 25.31
C PHE A 21 27.90 38.04 25.44
N CYS A 22 27.54 39.23 25.90
CA CYS A 22 26.14 39.66 25.98
C CYS A 22 25.52 39.91 24.59
N PHE A 23 26.31 40.36 23.62
CA PHE A 23 25.84 40.53 22.24
C PHE A 23 25.61 39.20 21.56
N TYR A 24 26.49 38.20 21.79
CA TYR A 24 26.32 36.82 21.29
C TYR A 24 25.11 36.13 21.91
N GLN A 25 24.86 36.27 23.19
CA GLN A 25 23.68 35.71 23.85
C GLN A 25 22.37 36.29 23.31
N SER A 26 22.32 37.61 23.08
CA SER A 26 21.14 38.27 22.52
C SER A 26 20.91 37.85 21.05
N PHE A 27 21.96 37.70 20.26
CA PHE A 27 21.90 37.31 18.87
C PHE A 27 21.48 35.82 18.72
N PHE A 28 22.03 34.94 19.56
CA PHE A 28 21.64 33.52 19.63
C PHE A 28 20.19 33.36 20.09
N ALA A 29 19.72 34.14 21.05
CA ALA A 29 18.34 34.09 21.51
C ALA A 29 17.33 34.47 20.40
N VAL A 30 17.68 35.42 19.54
CA VAL A 30 16.86 35.83 18.40
C VAL A 30 16.84 34.77 17.31
N ILE A 31 17.98 34.13 17.02
CA ILE A 31 18.08 33.04 16.03
C ILE A 31 17.30 31.81 16.51
N ILE A 32 17.46 31.42 17.78
CA ILE A 32 16.73 30.31 18.39
C ILE A 32 15.22 30.56 18.35
N ARG A 33 14.78 31.77 18.66
CA ARG A 33 13.36 32.15 18.60
C ARG A 33 12.79 32.05 17.17
N LYS A 34 13.57 32.42 16.17
CA LYS A 34 13.19 32.33 14.76
C LYS A 34 13.14 30.87 14.27
N ILE A 35 14.09 30.03 14.67
CA ILE A 35 14.12 28.59 14.33
C ILE A 35 12.95 27.85 14.98
N ILE A 36 12.57 28.19 16.22
CA ILE A 36 11.41 27.56 16.91
C ILE A 36 10.09 27.99 16.27
N ILE A 37 9.99 29.21 15.72
CA ILE A 37 8.77 29.68 15.05
C ILE A 37 8.64 29.06 13.64
N ASP A 38 9.75 28.95 12.90
CA ASP A 38 9.75 28.51 11.50
C ASP A 38 9.78 26.97 11.35
N TYR A 39 10.27 26.24 12.37
CA TYR A 39 10.38 24.77 12.36
C TYR A 39 10.04 24.17 13.74
N PRO A 40 8.77 23.94 14.04
CA PRO A 40 8.34 23.40 15.33
C PRO A 40 8.56 21.87 15.42
N CYS A 41 9.79 21.40 15.16
CA CYS A 41 10.15 19.98 15.31
C CYS A 41 10.66 19.72 16.73
N PRO A 42 10.06 18.82 17.52
CA PRO A 42 10.46 18.51 18.90
C PRO A 42 11.93 18.10 19.04
N ILE A 43 12.48 17.42 18.03
CA ILE A 43 13.89 16.96 18.01
C ILE A 43 14.85 18.16 17.93
N VAL A 44 14.51 19.18 17.14
CA VAL A 44 15.33 20.39 17.00
C VAL A 44 15.36 21.17 18.31
N ILE A 45 14.25 21.22 19.03
CA ILE A 45 14.14 21.89 20.33
C ILE A 45 14.98 21.16 21.40
N ILE A 46 14.95 19.83 21.41
CA ILE A 46 15.73 18.99 22.34
C ILE A 46 17.23 19.13 22.06
N VAL A 47 17.66 19.10 20.82
CA VAL A 47 19.08 19.29 20.43
C VAL A 47 19.57 20.69 20.79
N LEU A 48 18.76 21.73 20.60
CA LEU A 48 19.08 23.10 20.99
C LEU A 48 19.17 23.25 22.53
N LEU A 49 18.32 22.59 23.30
CA LEU A 49 18.39 22.57 24.76
C LEU A 49 19.63 21.83 25.28
N PHE A 50 20.08 20.76 24.62
CA PHE A 50 21.34 20.08 24.93
C PHE A 50 22.56 20.94 24.63
N LEU A 51 22.59 21.61 23.49
CA LEU A 51 23.68 22.53 23.10
C LEU A 51 23.79 23.76 24.04
N ILE A 52 22.69 24.20 24.66
CA ILE A 52 22.69 25.29 25.66
C ILE A 52 23.28 24.80 27.00
N GLN A 53 23.18 23.53 27.36
CA GLN A 53 23.75 22.95 28.57
C GLN A 53 25.27 22.89 28.54
N ASP A 54 25.89 22.71 27.36
CA ASP A 54 27.35 22.60 27.22
C ASP A 54 28.07 23.95 27.19
N ILE A 55 27.36 25.08 27.12
CA ILE A 55 27.94 26.44 27.05
C ILE A 55 28.20 27.06 28.44
N ASN A 56 27.80 26.44 29.56
CA ASN A 56 28.00 26.99 30.90
C ASN A 56 28.83 26.10 31.85
N PRO A 57 30.14 26.14 31.79
CA PRO A 57 30.98 25.53 32.83
C PRO A 57 31.41 26.56 33.85
N VAL A 58 30.61 26.94 34.83
CA VAL A 58 31.04 27.43 36.15
C VAL A 58 29.84 27.52 37.11
N GLN A 59 29.71 26.60 38.02
CA GLN A 59 29.61 26.76 39.47
C GLN A 59 29.19 25.43 40.13
N LYS A 60 30.17 24.78 40.72
CA LYS A 60 29.93 23.74 41.74
C LYS A 60 29.50 24.41 43.03
N GLY A 61 28.25 24.16 43.48
CA GLY A 61 27.82 24.53 44.81
C GLY A 61 26.36 24.95 44.89
N LYS A 62 25.52 24.05 45.44
CA LYS A 62 24.08 24.13 45.72
C LYS A 62 23.15 23.82 44.54
N ARG A 63 22.43 22.68 44.66
CA ARG A 63 21.30 22.36 43.82
C ARG A 63 20.17 23.36 44.09
N PRO A 64 19.73 24.16 43.12
CA PRO A 64 18.57 25.02 43.33
C PRO A 64 17.28 24.22 43.08
N GLU A 65 16.23 24.50 43.88
CA GLU A 65 14.86 24.03 43.73
C GLU A 65 14.25 24.24 42.34
N THR A 66 14.89 25.10 41.52
CA THR A 66 14.54 25.31 40.10
C THR A 66 14.77 24.09 39.19
N ALA A 67 15.57 23.08 39.57
CA ALA A 67 15.78 21.88 38.79
C ALA A 67 14.56 20.91 38.84
N LEU A 68 13.86 20.85 39.97
CA LEU A 68 12.64 20.08 40.15
C LEU A 68 11.48 20.66 39.33
N LYS A 69 11.31 21.99 39.34
CA LYS A 69 10.31 22.68 38.50
C LYS A 69 10.58 22.55 37.01
N LYS A 70 11.86 22.54 36.56
CA LYS A 70 12.21 22.30 35.13
C LYS A 70 11.90 20.89 34.70
N THR A 71 12.09 19.89 35.57
CA THR A 71 11.77 18.48 35.25
C THR A 71 10.25 18.25 35.20
N GLU A 72 9.48 18.97 36.00
CA GLU A 72 8.01 18.96 35.92
C GLU A 72 7.51 19.68 34.67
N ILE A 73 8.02 20.85 34.34
CA ILE A 73 7.68 21.59 33.11
C ILE A 73 8.04 20.77 31.86
N THR A 74 9.18 20.06 31.84
CA THR A 74 9.58 19.21 30.72
C THR A 74 8.68 17.95 30.64
N LYS A 75 8.25 17.41 31.77
CA LYS A 75 7.26 16.33 31.81
C LYS A 75 5.87 16.80 31.38
N GLU A 76 5.44 17.98 31.78
CA GLU A 76 4.18 18.58 31.32
C GLU A 76 4.23 18.95 29.83
N PHE A 77 5.33 19.46 29.30
CA PHE A 77 5.49 19.74 27.86
C PHE A 77 5.56 18.47 26.99
N ILE A 78 6.18 17.39 27.48
CA ILE A 78 6.19 16.08 26.79
C ILE A 78 4.80 15.40 26.90
N GLN A 79 3.98 15.79 27.87
CA GLN A 79 2.63 15.28 28.06
C GLN A 79 1.59 16.05 27.21
N MET A 80 1.99 17.14 26.53
CA MET A 80 1.08 18.12 25.93
C MET A 80 0.51 17.77 24.55
N GLU A 81 0.90 16.69 23.86
CA GLU A 81 0.37 16.40 22.51
C GLU A 81 0.18 14.92 22.16
N ARG A 82 -0.08 14.05 23.12
CA ARG A 82 -0.47 12.69 22.76
C ARG A 82 -1.92 12.67 22.31
N LYS A 83 -2.14 12.31 21.03
CA LYS A 83 -3.47 12.04 20.51
C LYS A 83 -4.05 10.78 21.20
N ILE A 84 -5.36 10.75 21.35
CA ILE A 84 -6.09 9.61 21.91
C ILE A 84 -6.97 9.05 20.80
N PHE A 85 -6.71 7.81 20.42
CA PHE A 85 -7.47 7.09 19.41
C PHE A 85 -8.40 6.07 20.06
N ILE A 86 -9.70 6.20 19.79
CA ILE A 86 -10.70 5.23 20.21
C ILE A 86 -10.97 4.31 19.02
N LEU A 87 -10.69 3.01 19.15
CA LEU A 87 -10.86 2.07 18.04
C LEU A 87 -12.21 1.37 18.11
N ASP A 88 -12.85 1.31 16.95
CA ASP A 88 -14.05 0.51 16.70
C ASP A 88 -13.69 -0.96 16.40
N THR A 89 -14.63 -1.86 16.59
CA THR A 89 -14.50 -3.30 16.38
C THR A 89 -14.11 -3.64 14.94
N ASN A 90 -14.73 -2.97 13.96
CA ASN A 90 -14.50 -3.23 12.54
C ASN A 90 -13.04 -2.97 12.12
N VAL A 91 -12.35 -2.03 12.77
CA VAL A 91 -10.92 -1.74 12.54
C VAL A 91 -10.08 -2.96 12.91
N LEU A 92 -10.31 -3.54 14.07
CA LEU A 92 -9.53 -4.67 14.61
C LEU A 92 -9.84 -5.99 13.90
N ILE A 93 -11.09 -6.18 13.49
CA ILE A 93 -11.50 -7.33 12.69
C ILE A 93 -10.91 -7.27 11.28
N HIS A 94 -10.74 -6.06 10.74
CA HIS A 94 -10.07 -5.84 9.46
C HIS A 94 -8.55 -6.01 9.56
N ASN A 95 -7.93 -5.39 10.56
CA ASN A 95 -6.48 -5.45 10.78
C ASN A 95 -6.13 -5.54 12.28
N PRO A 96 -5.74 -6.71 12.81
CA PRO A 96 -5.31 -6.85 14.21
C PRO A 96 -4.10 -6.00 14.58
N GLN A 97 -3.23 -5.67 13.62
CA GLN A 97 -2.05 -4.84 13.83
C GLN A 97 -2.40 -3.37 14.10
N ALA A 98 -3.64 -2.96 13.83
CA ALA A 98 -4.15 -1.61 14.12
C ALA A 98 -3.91 -1.20 15.58
N LEU A 99 -3.88 -2.15 16.52
CA LEU A 99 -3.50 -1.89 17.91
C LEU A 99 -2.16 -1.17 18.06
N PHE A 100 -1.23 -1.39 17.15
CA PHE A 100 0.15 -0.89 17.22
C PHE A 100 0.49 0.15 16.16
N SER A 101 -0.49 0.59 15.35
CA SER A 101 -0.28 1.47 14.19
C SER A 101 -0.29 2.97 14.53
N PHE A 102 -0.49 3.34 15.78
CA PHE A 102 -0.66 4.73 16.21
C PHE A 102 0.58 5.32 16.90
N GLU A 103 1.75 4.84 16.56
CA GLU A 103 3.06 5.36 17.02
C GLU A 103 3.13 5.52 18.56
N ASP A 104 3.51 6.69 19.05
CA ASP A 104 3.65 7.03 20.47
C ASP A 104 2.36 7.53 21.14
N ASN A 105 1.22 7.43 20.45
CA ASN A 105 -0.06 7.90 20.92
C ASN A 105 -0.78 6.89 21.85
N ARG A 106 -1.90 7.33 22.43
CA ARG A 106 -2.73 6.47 23.27
C ARG A 106 -3.85 5.83 22.45
N VAL A 107 -3.90 4.52 22.45
CA VAL A 107 -4.99 3.72 21.88
C VAL A 107 -5.90 3.26 23.01
N VAL A 108 -7.20 3.52 22.87
CA VAL A 108 -8.22 3.14 23.84
C VAL A 108 -9.22 2.19 23.20
N LEU A 109 -9.46 1.07 23.86
CA LEU A 109 -10.47 0.09 23.48
C LEU A 109 -11.63 0.13 24.49
N PRO A 110 -12.83 0.55 24.08
CA PRO A 110 -14.04 0.34 24.88
C PRO A 110 -14.26 -1.15 25.14
N ILE A 111 -14.75 -1.51 26.32
CA ILE A 111 -15.01 -2.92 26.68
C ILE A 111 -15.97 -3.59 25.68
N VAL A 112 -16.95 -2.85 25.15
CA VAL A 112 -17.90 -3.35 24.15
C VAL A 112 -17.22 -3.85 22.87
N VAL A 113 -16.10 -3.25 22.47
CA VAL A 113 -15.29 -3.70 21.33
C VAL A 113 -14.71 -5.10 21.59
N ILE A 114 -14.27 -5.35 22.81
CA ILE A 114 -13.74 -6.67 23.20
C ILE A 114 -14.84 -7.73 23.22
N GLU A 115 -16.03 -7.36 23.69
CA GLU A 115 -17.20 -8.24 23.72
C GLU A 115 -17.65 -8.61 22.30
N GLU A 116 -17.66 -7.65 21.37
CA GLU A 116 -17.96 -7.91 19.97
C GLU A 116 -16.90 -8.78 19.29
N ILE A 117 -15.61 -8.50 19.51
CA ILE A 117 -14.51 -9.33 19.00
C ILE A 117 -14.67 -10.78 19.46
N ASP A 118 -15.12 -10.99 20.69
CA ASP A 118 -15.30 -12.34 21.23
C ASP A 118 -16.40 -13.13 20.48
N GLN A 119 -17.45 -12.45 20.02
CA GLN A 119 -18.51 -13.07 19.22
C GLN A 119 -17.99 -13.56 17.85
N PHE A 120 -17.02 -12.86 17.25
CA PHE A 120 -16.43 -13.23 15.97
C PHE A 120 -15.45 -14.41 16.03
N LYS A 121 -15.01 -14.86 17.20
CA LYS A 121 -14.01 -15.94 17.32
C LYS A 121 -14.48 -17.31 16.86
N LYS A 122 -15.80 -17.54 16.73
CA LYS A 122 -16.42 -18.86 16.54
C LYS A 122 -16.34 -19.41 15.11
N GLY A 123 -15.97 -18.59 14.11
CA GLY A 123 -15.89 -18.98 12.72
C GLY A 123 -14.51 -19.50 12.28
N VAL A 124 -14.41 -19.88 11.01
CA VAL A 124 -13.16 -20.28 10.32
C VAL A 124 -12.69 -19.26 9.28
N ASP A 125 -13.48 -18.23 9.06
CA ASP A 125 -13.22 -17.12 8.15
C ASP A 125 -12.08 -16.20 8.62
N GLU A 126 -11.71 -15.22 7.80
CA GLU A 126 -10.65 -14.28 8.11
C GLU A 126 -10.99 -13.42 9.32
N LYS A 127 -12.25 -12.96 9.44
CA LYS A 127 -12.70 -12.18 10.59
C LYS A 127 -12.48 -12.93 11.91
N SER A 128 -12.80 -14.21 11.91
CA SER A 128 -12.60 -15.06 13.08
C SER A 128 -11.13 -15.31 13.41
N ARG A 129 -10.26 -15.40 12.38
CA ARG A 129 -8.80 -15.47 12.59
C ARG A 129 -8.27 -14.18 13.18
N ASN A 130 -8.69 -13.03 12.65
CA ASN A 130 -8.31 -11.71 13.12
C ASN A 130 -8.78 -11.47 14.55
N ALA A 131 -10.03 -11.83 14.90
CA ALA A 131 -10.56 -11.76 16.24
C ALA A 131 -9.73 -12.58 17.24
N ARG A 132 -9.32 -13.81 16.85
CA ARG A 132 -8.41 -14.62 17.69
C ARG A 132 -7.04 -14.00 17.84
N GLN A 133 -6.52 -13.34 16.79
CA GLN A 133 -5.22 -12.68 16.84
C GLN A 133 -5.24 -11.45 17.75
N VAL A 134 -6.29 -10.62 17.69
CA VAL A 134 -6.50 -9.51 18.64
C VAL A 134 -6.52 -10.04 20.07
N GLY A 135 -7.25 -11.13 20.33
CA GLY A 135 -7.26 -11.76 21.64
C GLY A 135 -5.88 -12.17 22.15
N ARG A 136 -5.01 -12.71 21.27
CA ARG A 136 -3.62 -13.04 21.61
C ARG A 136 -2.78 -11.81 21.93
N TYR A 137 -2.95 -10.72 21.18
CA TYR A 137 -2.26 -9.45 21.46
C TYR A 137 -2.67 -8.86 22.81
N LEU A 138 -3.96 -8.84 23.10
CA LEU A 138 -4.47 -8.35 24.38
C LEU A 138 -3.99 -9.22 25.57
N ASP A 139 -3.92 -10.54 25.40
CA ASP A 139 -3.38 -11.44 26.45
C ASP A 139 -1.87 -11.21 26.67
N ALA A 140 -1.10 -10.97 25.59
CA ALA A 140 0.31 -10.63 25.67
C ALA A 140 0.53 -9.28 26.39
N LEU A 141 -0.29 -8.27 26.09
CA LEU A 141 -0.25 -6.96 26.76
C LEU A 141 -0.64 -7.06 28.23
N ARG A 142 -1.65 -7.88 28.58
CA ARG A 142 -2.07 -8.14 29.96
C ARG A 142 -0.94 -8.71 30.83
N LYS A 143 -0.04 -9.51 30.23
CA LYS A 143 1.15 -10.04 30.92
C LYS A 143 2.22 -8.97 31.20
N LYS A 144 2.23 -7.88 30.41
CA LYS A 144 3.16 -6.75 30.58
C LYS A 144 2.67 -5.70 31.59
N GLY A 145 1.34 -5.64 31.87
CA GLY A 145 0.76 -4.65 32.77
C GLY A 145 -0.77 -4.70 32.83
N LYS A 146 -1.35 -3.77 33.58
CA LYS A 146 -2.81 -3.64 33.72
C LYS A 146 -3.37 -2.82 32.57
N LEU A 147 -4.14 -3.45 31.70
CA LEU A 147 -4.76 -2.80 30.53
C LEU A 147 -5.66 -1.62 30.91
N GLN A 148 -6.28 -1.64 32.10
CA GLN A 148 -7.11 -0.54 32.57
C GLN A 148 -6.30 0.75 32.84
N GLU A 149 -5.05 0.62 33.27
CA GLU A 149 -4.15 1.73 33.55
C GLU A 149 -3.38 2.20 32.29
N GLY A 150 -3.36 1.37 31.24
CA GLY A 150 -2.60 1.58 30.02
C GLY A 150 -1.26 0.82 30.03
N VAL A 151 -1.02 0.01 29.01
CA VAL A 151 0.20 -0.77 28.85
C VAL A 151 1.06 -0.14 27.74
N PRO A 152 2.33 0.20 28.00
CA PRO A 152 3.20 0.80 27.00
C PRO A 152 3.49 -0.19 25.86
N THR A 153 3.58 0.35 24.63
CA THR A 153 3.99 -0.37 23.42
C THR A 153 5.47 -0.13 23.13
N GLU A 154 6.03 -0.94 22.24
CA GLU A 154 7.44 -0.82 21.83
C GLU A 154 7.72 0.51 21.09
N ASN A 155 6.71 1.08 20.44
CA ASN A 155 6.79 2.37 19.74
C ASN A 155 6.58 3.59 20.65
N GLY A 156 6.54 3.40 21.98
CA GLY A 156 6.38 4.48 22.96
C GLY A 156 4.94 4.90 23.25
N GLY A 157 3.96 4.36 22.51
CA GLY A 157 2.53 4.57 22.76
C GLY A 157 1.99 3.79 23.95
N THR A 158 0.67 3.87 24.19
CA THR A 158 -0.01 3.09 25.23
C THR A 158 -1.31 2.50 24.72
N ILE A 159 -1.60 1.25 25.11
CA ILE A 159 -2.89 0.61 24.83
C ILE A 159 -3.66 0.46 26.14
N GLN A 160 -4.87 0.98 26.17
CA GLN A 160 -5.76 0.97 27.33
C GLN A 160 -7.10 0.34 26.99
N VAL A 161 -7.62 -0.49 27.90
CA VAL A 161 -9.00 -0.97 27.84
C VAL A 161 -9.81 -0.22 28.89
N THR A 162 -10.96 0.35 28.49
CA THR A 162 -11.82 1.11 29.41
C THR A 162 -13.19 0.46 29.55
N VAL A 163 -13.75 0.56 30.77
CA VAL A 163 -15.10 0.08 31.06
C VAL A 163 -16.04 1.29 31.16
N ASN A 164 -17.21 1.20 30.53
CA ASN A 164 -18.18 2.32 30.38
C ASN A 164 -18.87 2.72 31.70
N LYS A 165 -18.20 2.64 32.84
CA LYS A 165 -18.78 3.02 34.15
C LYS A 165 -18.99 4.52 34.36
N GLU A 166 -18.31 5.33 33.56
CA GLU A 166 -18.30 6.80 33.66
C GLU A 166 -18.86 7.43 32.39
N ILE A 167 -20.07 6.97 31.97
CA ILE A 167 -20.78 7.65 30.87
C ILE A 167 -21.19 9.03 31.40
N THR A 168 -20.75 10.07 30.68
CA THR A 168 -21.09 11.44 31.04
C THR A 168 -22.60 11.69 30.84
N ASN A 169 -23.17 12.59 31.62
CA ASN A 169 -24.58 12.99 31.46
C ASN A 169 -24.82 13.50 30.03
N THR A 170 -23.84 14.20 29.46
CA THR A 170 -23.88 14.69 28.06
C THR A 170 -24.03 13.56 27.05
N ALA A 171 -23.31 12.44 27.21
CA ALA A 171 -23.42 11.30 26.29
C ALA A 171 -24.77 10.59 26.42
N SER A 172 -25.34 10.49 27.63
CA SER A 172 -26.66 9.87 27.85
C SER A 172 -27.82 10.71 27.31
N GLU A 173 -27.65 12.03 27.21
CA GLU A 173 -28.65 12.93 26.63
C GLU A 173 -28.60 12.93 25.08
N LEU A 174 -27.43 12.75 24.49
CA LEU A 174 -27.22 12.83 23.05
C LEU A 174 -27.38 11.49 22.31
N LEU A 175 -27.19 10.35 22.98
CA LEU A 175 -27.11 9.03 22.37
C LEU A 175 -27.99 8.02 23.08
N PHE A 176 -28.68 7.17 22.29
CA PHE A 176 -29.33 5.96 22.83
C PHE A 176 -28.26 4.91 23.15
N LEU A 177 -27.98 4.69 24.43
CA LEU A 177 -26.86 3.86 24.92
C LEU A 177 -27.11 2.36 24.86
N ASP A 178 -28.20 1.91 24.28
CA ASP A 178 -28.55 0.51 24.03
C ASP A 178 -27.86 -0.10 22.80
N ARG A 179 -27.12 0.73 22.03
CA ARG A 179 -26.36 0.30 20.84
C ARG A 179 -24.87 0.38 21.08
N ASN A 180 -24.16 -0.66 20.65
CA ASN A 180 -22.71 -0.76 20.81
C ASN A 180 -21.94 0.40 20.19
N ASP A 181 -22.32 0.82 18.96
CA ASP A 181 -21.72 2.00 18.31
C ASP A 181 -21.78 3.25 19.20
N ASN A 182 -22.96 3.48 19.83
CA ASN A 182 -23.17 4.64 20.67
C ASN A 182 -22.33 4.58 21.96
N LEU A 183 -22.07 3.37 22.48
CA LEU A 183 -21.14 3.17 23.61
C LEU A 183 -19.70 3.48 23.23
N ILE A 184 -19.29 3.17 22.01
CA ILE A 184 -17.96 3.54 21.49
C ILE A 184 -17.84 5.06 21.39
N ILE A 185 -18.84 5.74 20.79
CA ILE A 185 -18.87 7.20 20.66
C ILE A 185 -18.90 7.88 22.04
N SER A 186 -19.70 7.35 22.99
CA SER A 186 -19.74 7.87 24.36
C SER A 186 -18.41 7.77 25.08
N THR A 187 -17.64 6.71 24.79
CA THR A 187 -16.25 6.59 25.30
C THR A 187 -15.37 7.71 24.74
N ALA A 188 -15.50 8.06 23.45
CA ALA A 188 -14.76 9.16 22.87
C ALA A 188 -15.13 10.51 23.49
N LEU A 189 -16.43 10.77 23.75
CA LEU A 189 -16.90 11.95 24.46
C LEU A 189 -16.31 12.05 25.89
N TYR A 190 -16.34 10.94 26.63
CA TYR A 190 -15.74 10.90 27.96
C TYR A 190 -14.25 11.24 27.95
N PHE A 191 -13.48 10.69 27.02
CA PHE A 191 -12.06 11.00 26.90
C PHE A 191 -11.82 12.44 26.49
N LYS A 192 -12.65 13.01 25.63
CA LYS A 192 -12.58 14.43 25.23
C LYS A 192 -12.83 15.37 26.42
N GLU A 193 -13.82 15.08 27.26
CA GLU A 193 -14.09 15.85 28.47
C GLU A 193 -12.98 15.69 29.52
N LYS A 194 -12.47 14.47 29.69
CA LYS A 194 -11.40 14.17 30.67
C LYS A 194 -10.05 14.75 30.30
N TYR A 195 -9.76 14.84 28.99
CA TYR A 195 -8.49 15.33 28.47
C TYR A 195 -8.68 16.47 27.46
N PRO A 196 -9.14 17.66 27.92
CA PRO A 196 -9.51 18.76 27.01
C PRO A 196 -8.36 19.35 26.21
N GLN A 197 -7.10 19.04 26.58
CA GLN A 197 -5.89 19.47 25.85
C GLN A 197 -5.43 18.43 24.81
N SER A 198 -6.00 17.23 24.80
CA SER A 198 -5.64 16.17 23.85
C SER A 198 -6.63 16.11 22.70
N ILE A 199 -6.15 15.82 21.51
CA ILE A 199 -7.00 15.53 20.36
C ILE A 199 -7.53 14.10 20.51
N VAL A 200 -8.84 13.93 20.65
CA VAL A 200 -9.51 12.63 20.70
C VAL A 200 -10.12 12.36 19.34
N THR A 201 -9.74 11.23 18.74
CA THR A 201 -10.21 10.78 17.43
C THR A 201 -10.82 9.38 17.53
N LEU A 202 -12.03 9.23 17.04
CA LEU A 202 -12.66 7.92 16.85
C LEU A 202 -12.20 7.34 15.50
N VAL A 203 -11.71 6.11 15.51
CA VAL A 203 -11.30 5.41 14.29
C VAL A 203 -12.26 4.28 14.00
N SER A 204 -12.97 4.37 12.87
CA SER A 204 -13.95 3.37 12.44
C SER A 204 -13.99 3.26 10.92
N LYS A 205 -14.14 2.03 10.41
CA LYS A 205 -14.41 1.77 8.98
C LYS A 205 -15.89 1.97 8.61
N ASP A 206 -16.79 2.03 9.59
CA ASP A 206 -18.21 2.27 9.36
C ASP A 206 -18.49 3.77 9.21
N VAL A 207 -19.02 4.14 8.04
CA VAL A 207 -19.40 5.53 7.73
C VAL A 207 -20.46 6.06 8.70
N ASN A 208 -21.45 5.22 9.08
CA ASN A 208 -22.51 5.65 9.97
C ASN A 208 -21.99 5.98 11.38
N VAL A 209 -21.01 5.21 11.87
CA VAL A 209 -20.35 5.48 13.16
C VAL A 209 -19.60 6.81 13.08
N ARG A 210 -18.86 7.05 11.98
CA ARG A 210 -18.15 8.32 11.80
C ARG A 210 -19.09 9.53 11.72
N VAL A 211 -20.16 9.43 10.92
CA VAL A 211 -21.17 10.50 10.81
C VAL A 211 -21.82 10.79 12.17
N LYS A 212 -22.18 9.75 12.96
CA LYS A 212 -22.71 9.95 14.30
C LYS A 212 -21.71 10.63 15.24
N ALA A 213 -20.43 10.26 15.15
CA ALA A 213 -19.37 10.88 15.97
C ALA A 213 -19.20 12.36 15.60
N ASP A 214 -19.18 12.70 14.33
CA ASP A 214 -19.11 14.08 13.85
C ASP A 214 -20.30 14.91 14.34
N CYS A 215 -21.53 14.36 14.32
CA CYS A 215 -22.74 15.03 14.82
C CYS A 215 -22.65 15.42 16.31
N VAL A 216 -21.91 14.67 17.11
CA VAL A 216 -21.69 14.97 18.55
C VAL A 216 -20.34 15.70 18.78
N GLY A 217 -19.68 16.13 17.72
CA GLY A 217 -18.47 16.94 17.77
C GLY A 217 -17.19 16.16 18.10
N ILE A 218 -17.16 14.85 17.88
CA ILE A 218 -15.95 14.01 17.97
C ILE A 218 -15.32 13.89 16.58
N ASN A 219 -14.02 14.14 16.47
CA ASN A 219 -13.30 13.86 15.24
C ASN A 219 -13.37 12.36 14.93
N ALA A 220 -13.75 12.00 13.72
CA ALA A 220 -13.81 10.61 13.30
C ALA A 220 -13.01 10.40 12.00
N GLU A 221 -12.18 9.36 12.00
CA GLU A 221 -11.31 9.03 10.88
C GLU A 221 -11.54 7.58 10.42
N ASN A 222 -11.34 7.34 9.13
CA ASN A 222 -11.25 5.98 8.61
C ASN A 222 -9.88 5.38 8.99
N PHE A 223 -9.84 4.06 9.24
CA PHE A 223 -8.57 3.38 9.46
C PHE A 223 -7.92 3.02 8.11
N GLU A 224 -6.85 3.73 7.78
CA GLU A 224 -6.17 3.64 6.48
C GLU A 224 -4.69 3.22 6.64
N THR A 225 -4.42 2.01 7.10
CA THR A 225 -3.03 1.54 7.22
C THR A 225 -2.41 1.03 5.91
N ASP A 226 -3.21 0.73 4.92
CA ASP A 226 -2.77 0.25 3.61
C ASP A 226 -3.66 0.82 2.48
N THR A 227 -4.39 1.92 2.73
CA THR A 227 -5.20 2.58 1.69
C THR A 227 -4.32 3.50 0.86
N ILE A 228 -4.32 3.23 -0.42
CA ILE A 228 -3.66 4.04 -1.44
C ILE A 228 -4.64 5.16 -1.80
N LYS A 229 -4.21 6.43 -1.71
CA LYS A 229 -5.06 7.55 -2.13
C LYS A 229 -5.35 7.40 -3.63
N TYR A 230 -6.63 7.48 -3.98
CA TYR A 230 -7.13 7.27 -5.33
C TYR A 230 -6.43 8.09 -6.42
N GLU A 231 -5.99 9.30 -6.08
CA GLU A 231 -5.32 10.24 -6.99
C GLU A 231 -3.83 9.90 -7.25
N GLU A 232 -3.28 8.88 -6.55
CA GLU A 232 -1.86 8.53 -6.59
C GLU A 232 -1.63 7.05 -6.98
N PHE A 233 -2.65 6.35 -7.52
CA PHE A 233 -2.46 4.94 -7.89
C PHE A 233 -1.42 4.83 -9.01
N PHE A 234 -0.34 4.07 -8.75
CA PHE A 234 0.73 3.89 -9.74
C PHE A 234 0.22 3.18 -10.99
N THR A 235 0.24 3.88 -12.11
CA THR A 235 -0.24 3.37 -13.41
C THR A 235 0.78 2.51 -14.16
N GLY A 236 2.06 2.62 -13.80
CA GLY A 236 3.18 1.98 -14.49
C GLY A 236 3.69 2.77 -15.69
N TRP A 237 3.04 3.87 -16.07
CA TRP A 237 3.46 4.71 -17.19
C TRP A 237 3.01 6.16 -17.02
N GLU A 238 3.70 7.08 -17.73
CA GLU A 238 3.37 8.50 -17.77
C GLU A 238 3.76 9.13 -19.10
N PHE A 239 3.35 10.38 -19.32
CA PHE A 239 3.80 11.19 -20.46
C PHE A 239 5.02 12.03 -20.07
N LEU A 240 5.93 12.21 -21.03
CA LEU A 240 7.09 13.08 -20.91
C LEU A 240 7.26 13.88 -22.21
N ASP A 241 7.44 15.17 -22.09
CA ASP A 241 7.79 16.03 -23.21
C ASP A 241 9.31 16.14 -23.32
N LEU A 242 9.84 15.90 -24.52
CA LEU A 242 11.25 16.03 -24.83
C LEU A 242 11.50 17.26 -25.67
N GLU A 243 12.61 17.94 -25.38
CA GLU A 243 13.13 18.98 -26.28
C GLU A 243 13.57 18.35 -27.60
N PRO A 244 13.52 19.09 -28.72
CA PRO A 244 13.88 18.57 -30.05
C PRO A 244 15.27 17.93 -30.12
N GLU A 245 16.23 18.44 -29.36
CA GLU A 245 17.59 17.89 -29.29
C GLU A 245 17.64 16.53 -28.58
N GLN A 246 16.90 16.40 -27.49
CA GLN A 246 16.78 15.15 -26.76
C GLN A 246 16.06 14.06 -27.57
N TYR A 247 15.05 14.48 -28.35
CA TYR A 247 14.36 13.56 -29.24
C TYR A 247 15.27 13.06 -30.35
N ARG A 248 16.15 13.91 -30.93
CA ARG A 248 17.16 13.48 -31.93
C ARG A 248 18.15 12.50 -31.32
N GLU A 249 18.64 12.77 -30.10
CA GLU A 249 19.50 11.85 -29.37
C GLU A 249 18.85 10.49 -29.19
N LEU A 250 17.54 10.48 -28.80
CA LEU A 250 16.75 9.27 -28.68
C LEU A 250 16.63 8.49 -29.99
N GLU A 251 16.45 9.19 -31.13
CA GLU A 251 16.37 8.55 -32.45
C GLU A 251 17.71 7.93 -32.88
N GLU A 252 18.82 8.62 -32.63
CA GLU A 252 20.16 8.17 -33.02
C GLU A 252 20.63 6.99 -32.16
N LYS A 253 20.39 7.03 -30.85
CA LYS A 253 20.93 6.05 -29.87
C LYS A 253 19.96 4.95 -29.49
N GLY A 254 18.64 5.16 -29.65
CA GLY A 254 17.59 4.30 -29.16
C GLY A 254 17.35 4.39 -27.65
N TYR A 255 18.08 5.28 -26.95
CA TYR A 255 17.91 5.58 -25.54
C TYR A 255 18.32 7.02 -25.23
N ILE A 256 17.86 7.54 -24.08
CA ILE A 256 18.34 8.79 -23.46
C ILE A 256 18.67 8.56 -21.99
N ASN A 257 19.64 9.34 -21.48
CA ASN A 257 19.94 9.34 -20.06
C ASN A 257 18.80 10.02 -19.29
N ASN A 258 18.46 9.46 -18.12
CA ASN A 258 17.43 10.05 -17.30
C ASN A 258 17.97 11.30 -16.56
N ASN A 259 17.45 12.45 -16.97
CA ASN A 259 17.67 13.75 -16.32
C ASN A 259 16.32 14.45 -16.02
N PHE A 260 15.22 13.70 -16.03
CA PHE A 260 13.85 14.24 -15.99
C PHE A 260 13.17 14.09 -14.61
N GLY A 261 13.68 13.22 -13.74
CA GLY A 261 13.12 12.96 -12.44
C GLY A 261 13.29 11.53 -11.96
N ASP A 262 12.58 11.18 -10.90
CA ASP A 262 12.63 9.87 -10.29
C ASP A 262 11.57 8.96 -10.94
N PHE A 263 12.02 7.98 -11.71
CA PHE A 263 11.18 6.90 -12.23
C PHE A 263 11.34 5.63 -11.41
N PHE A 264 10.27 4.86 -11.30
CA PHE A 264 10.34 3.52 -10.73
C PHE A 264 10.97 2.53 -11.72
N PRO A 265 11.66 1.49 -11.25
CA PRO A 265 12.16 0.42 -12.12
C PRO A 265 11.05 -0.13 -13.02
N ASN A 266 11.38 -0.34 -14.30
CA ASN A 266 10.44 -0.83 -15.33
C ASN A 266 9.24 0.07 -15.63
N GLN A 267 9.20 1.30 -15.13
CA GLN A 267 8.17 2.28 -15.49
C GLN A 267 8.32 2.68 -16.96
N PHE A 268 7.19 2.87 -17.64
CA PHE A 268 7.17 3.34 -19.02
C PHE A 268 6.92 4.83 -19.11
N VAL A 269 7.41 5.38 -20.20
CA VAL A 269 7.25 6.80 -20.53
C VAL A 269 6.83 6.93 -21.99
N ARG A 270 5.81 7.73 -22.25
CA ARG A 270 5.39 8.07 -23.61
C ARG A 270 5.84 9.46 -23.98
N VAL A 271 6.64 9.56 -25.01
CA VAL A 271 7.14 10.84 -25.51
C VAL A 271 6.48 11.19 -26.84
N SER A 272 6.05 12.45 -26.97
CA SER A 272 5.48 12.97 -28.22
C SER A 272 6.58 13.10 -29.29
N VAL A 273 6.21 12.85 -30.53
CA VAL A 273 7.12 13.07 -31.66
C VAL A 273 7.08 14.54 -32.06
N PRO A 274 8.21 15.28 -32.12
CA PRO A 274 8.25 16.66 -32.60
C PRO A 274 7.57 16.79 -33.96
N ASP A 275 6.80 17.84 -34.13
CA ASP A 275 6.02 18.14 -35.37
C ASP A 275 4.91 17.12 -35.73
N LYS A 276 4.66 16.10 -34.86
CA LYS A 276 3.63 15.10 -35.06
C LYS A 276 2.92 14.80 -33.74
N PRO A 277 2.05 15.68 -33.24
CA PRO A 277 1.49 15.60 -31.90
C PRO A 277 0.65 14.35 -31.64
N ASP A 278 0.16 13.68 -32.68
CA ASP A 278 -0.61 12.42 -32.57
C ASP A 278 0.28 11.16 -32.60
N GLN A 279 1.59 11.32 -32.76
CA GLN A 279 2.52 10.19 -32.73
C GLN A 279 3.35 10.22 -31.45
N TYR A 280 3.53 9.04 -30.87
CA TYR A 280 4.29 8.86 -29.64
C TYR A 280 5.28 7.70 -29.79
N LYS A 281 6.43 7.81 -29.12
CA LYS A 281 7.32 6.67 -28.85
C LYS A 281 7.14 6.23 -27.40
N THR A 282 7.18 4.93 -27.19
CA THR A 282 7.11 4.33 -25.86
C THR A 282 8.51 3.93 -25.42
N LEU A 283 8.91 4.39 -24.25
CA LEU A 283 10.18 4.09 -23.63
C LEU A 283 9.94 3.34 -22.33
N ARG A 284 10.94 2.58 -21.87
CA ARG A 284 10.95 1.94 -20.58
C ARG A 284 12.19 2.35 -19.80
N TYR A 285 12.04 2.64 -18.53
CA TYR A 285 13.13 3.02 -17.64
C TYR A 285 13.94 1.82 -17.18
N HIS A 286 15.26 1.89 -17.36
CA HIS A 286 16.23 0.91 -16.89
C HIS A 286 16.98 1.46 -15.67
N TYR A 287 16.61 1.03 -14.48
CA TYR A 287 17.15 1.52 -13.21
C TYR A 287 18.68 1.43 -13.14
N GLY A 288 19.27 0.26 -13.44
CA GLY A 288 20.71 0.03 -13.30
C GLY A 288 21.59 0.87 -14.25
N ARG A 289 21.02 1.40 -15.35
CA ARG A 289 21.72 2.28 -16.30
C ARG A 289 21.30 3.73 -16.16
N ASN A 290 20.25 4.01 -15.41
CA ASN A 290 19.58 5.32 -15.33
C ASN A 290 19.23 5.88 -16.72
N GLN A 291 18.61 5.04 -17.57
CA GLN A 291 18.30 5.36 -18.98
C GLN A 291 16.86 5.00 -19.31
N LEU A 292 16.28 5.79 -20.21
CA LEU A 292 15.02 5.50 -20.88
C LEU A 292 15.33 4.97 -22.29
N TYR A 293 14.92 3.75 -22.62
CA TYR A 293 15.16 3.12 -23.90
C TYR A 293 13.87 2.81 -24.64
N VAL A 294 13.89 2.95 -25.98
CA VAL A 294 12.73 2.69 -26.82
C VAL A 294 12.39 1.20 -26.79
N ILE A 295 11.13 0.86 -26.50
CA ILE A 295 10.65 -0.50 -26.68
C ILE A 295 10.36 -0.74 -28.16
N ASN A 296 11.08 -1.66 -28.78
CA ASN A 296 10.94 -1.95 -30.22
C ASN A 296 10.34 -3.32 -30.50
N HIS A 297 10.02 -4.10 -29.46
CA HIS A 297 9.96 -5.54 -29.63
C HIS A 297 8.62 -6.07 -30.15
N TYR A 298 7.51 -5.35 -29.97
CA TYR A 298 6.20 -5.98 -30.21
C TYR A 298 5.25 -5.19 -31.10
N THR A 299 5.66 -4.03 -31.60
CA THR A 299 4.87 -3.25 -32.57
C THR A 299 4.67 -4.07 -33.85
N GLY A 300 3.49 -4.63 -34.01
CA GLY A 300 3.12 -5.47 -35.16
C GLY A 300 3.52 -6.94 -35.07
N GLN A 301 4.31 -7.37 -34.08
CA GLN A 301 4.58 -8.79 -33.83
C GLN A 301 3.39 -9.46 -33.13
N GLN A 302 3.23 -10.76 -33.40
CA GLN A 302 2.21 -11.57 -32.75
C GLN A 302 2.85 -12.39 -31.64
N VAL A 303 2.22 -12.37 -30.47
CA VAL A 303 2.56 -13.20 -29.34
C VAL A 303 1.49 -14.26 -29.22
N PHE A 304 1.84 -15.50 -29.51
CA PHE A 304 0.93 -16.63 -29.56
C PHE A 304 -0.39 -16.33 -30.31
N GLY A 305 -0.27 -15.71 -31.51
CA GLY A 305 -1.41 -15.33 -32.35
C GLY A 305 -2.05 -13.97 -32.04
N ILE A 306 -1.78 -13.35 -30.91
CA ILE A 306 -2.36 -12.06 -30.50
C ILE A 306 -1.42 -10.91 -30.88
N LYS A 307 -2.02 -9.80 -31.37
CA LYS A 307 -1.33 -8.50 -31.56
C LYS A 307 -1.84 -7.50 -30.54
N ALA A 308 -0.94 -6.68 -30.00
CA ALA A 308 -1.34 -5.51 -29.25
C ALA A 308 -2.19 -4.56 -30.13
N ARG A 309 -3.30 -4.08 -29.60
CA ARG A 309 -4.23 -3.16 -30.28
C ARG A 309 -4.00 -1.70 -29.90
N ASN A 310 -3.33 -1.48 -28.78
CA ASN A 310 -2.99 -0.15 -28.27
C ASN A 310 -1.67 -0.19 -27.52
N PHE A 311 -1.16 0.98 -27.15
CA PHE A 311 0.14 1.13 -26.51
C PHE A 311 0.20 0.50 -25.09
N GLU A 312 -0.90 0.49 -24.34
CA GLU A 312 -0.93 -0.13 -23.01
C GLU A 312 -0.74 -1.64 -23.11
N GLN A 313 -1.33 -2.26 -24.13
CA GLN A 313 -1.13 -3.67 -24.43
C GLN A 313 0.30 -3.97 -24.94
N GLU A 314 0.94 -3.05 -25.66
CA GLU A 314 2.35 -3.17 -26.05
C GLU A 314 3.27 -3.15 -24.82
N MET A 315 3.06 -2.20 -23.91
CA MET A 315 3.79 -2.14 -22.63
C MET A 315 3.58 -3.41 -21.78
N ALA A 316 2.33 -3.90 -21.71
CA ALA A 316 2.01 -5.13 -20.98
C ALA A 316 2.76 -6.33 -21.57
N LEU A 317 2.79 -6.49 -22.90
CA LEU A 317 3.53 -7.57 -23.56
C LEU A 317 5.04 -7.45 -23.33
N ASP A 318 5.60 -6.25 -23.32
CA ASP A 318 7.02 -6.02 -23.07
C ASP A 318 7.44 -6.57 -21.69
N ILE A 319 6.73 -6.22 -20.60
CA ILE A 319 7.04 -6.74 -19.27
C ILE A 319 6.67 -8.21 -19.07
N LEU A 320 5.63 -8.71 -19.74
CA LEU A 320 5.24 -10.12 -19.66
C LEU A 320 6.30 -11.03 -20.26
N LEU A 321 6.91 -10.62 -21.37
CA LEU A 321 7.90 -11.40 -22.11
C LEU A 321 9.34 -11.20 -21.63
N ASP A 322 9.61 -10.20 -20.80
CA ASP A 322 10.93 -9.99 -20.19
C ASP A 322 11.15 -10.96 -19.02
N ASP A 323 12.00 -11.95 -19.18
CA ASP A 323 12.29 -12.98 -18.18
C ASP A 323 13.02 -12.44 -16.93
N SER A 324 13.58 -11.23 -16.98
CA SER A 324 14.18 -10.58 -15.81
C SER A 324 13.14 -10.10 -14.81
N ILE A 325 11.92 -9.79 -15.26
CA ILE A 325 10.79 -9.39 -14.43
C ILE A 325 10.08 -10.65 -13.91
N LYS A 326 10.06 -10.83 -12.59
CA LYS A 326 9.52 -12.02 -11.94
C LYS A 326 8.09 -11.85 -11.44
N LEU A 327 7.68 -10.63 -11.15
CA LEU A 327 6.30 -10.30 -10.78
C LEU A 327 5.76 -9.24 -11.74
N VAL A 328 4.69 -9.56 -12.45
CA VAL A 328 3.98 -8.62 -13.32
C VAL A 328 2.58 -8.42 -12.79
N SER A 329 2.12 -7.17 -12.72
CA SER A 329 0.74 -6.86 -12.40
C SER A 329 0.08 -6.08 -13.54
N LEU A 330 -1.06 -6.57 -14.01
CA LEU A 330 -1.91 -5.95 -15.01
C LEU A 330 -3.23 -5.57 -14.35
N SER A 331 -3.44 -4.30 -14.08
CA SER A 331 -4.69 -3.78 -13.55
C SER A 331 -5.50 -3.08 -14.65
N GLY A 332 -6.79 -2.86 -14.41
CA GLY A 332 -7.63 -2.08 -15.30
C GLY A 332 -9.04 -2.66 -15.48
N LYS A 333 -9.89 -1.93 -16.17
CA LYS A 333 -11.30 -2.30 -16.37
C LYS A 333 -11.47 -3.64 -17.10
N ALA A 334 -12.61 -4.29 -16.91
CA ALA A 334 -12.94 -5.49 -17.66
C ALA A 334 -12.95 -5.19 -19.19
N GLY A 335 -12.48 -6.16 -20.00
CA GLY A 335 -12.44 -6.02 -21.47
C GLY A 335 -11.23 -5.26 -22.03
N THR A 336 -10.21 -4.94 -21.21
CA THR A 336 -8.94 -4.36 -21.68
C THR A 336 -7.94 -5.40 -22.18
N GLY A 337 -8.23 -6.69 -22.02
CA GLY A 337 -7.41 -7.79 -22.54
C GLY A 337 -6.37 -8.35 -21.56
N LYS A 338 -6.37 -7.97 -20.28
CA LYS A 338 -5.37 -8.40 -19.27
C LYS A 338 -5.10 -9.90 -19.26
N THR A 339 -6.14 -10.68 -19.03
CA THR A 339 -6.05 -12.14 -18.91
C THR A 339 -5.63 -12.77 -20.24
N LEU A 340 -6.16 -12.27 -21.36
CA LEU A 340 -5.81 -12.75 -22.70
C LEU A 340 -4.32 -12.53 -23.02
N LEU A 341 -3.79 -11.33 -22.74
CA LEU A 341 -2.37 -10.99 -22.95
C LEU A 341 -1.45 -11.82 -22.05
N ALA A 342 -1.82 -11.99 -20.77
CA ALA A 342 -1.06 -12.80 -19.83
C ALA A 342 -1.00 -14.27 -20.30
N MET A 343 -2.13 -14.84 -20.75
CA MET A 343 -2.19 -16.21 -21.26
C MET A 343 -1.41 -16.36 -22.58
N ALA A 344 -1.52 -15.40 -23.50
CA ALA A 344 -0.76 -15.40 -24.75
C ALA A 344 0.75 -15.41 -24.48
N ALA A 345 1.21 -14.52 -23.59
CA ALA A 345 2.62 -14.47 -23.19
C ALA A 345 3.08 -15.75 -22.49
N GLY A 346 2.24 -16.31 -21.60
CA GLY A 346 2.54 -17.55 -20.90
C GLY A 346 2.70 -18.72 -21.86
N LEU A 347 1.77 -18.88 -22.82
CA LEU A 347 1.85 -19.94 -23.84
C LEU A 347 3.03 -19.74 -24.80
N GLN A 348 3.32 -18.50 -25.19
CA GLN A 348 4.53 -18.17 -25.96
C GLN A 348 5.79 -18.66 -25.24
N LYS A 349 5.92 -18.36 -23.95
CA LYS A 349 7.07 -18.71 -23.13
C LYS A 349 7.18 -20.21 -22.82
N VAL A 350 6.05 -20.91 -22.69
CA VAL A 350 6.02 -22.34 -22.36
C VAL A 350 6.11 -23.21 -23.61
N VAL A 351 5.28 -22.95 -24.62
CA VAL A 351 5.14 -23.83 -25.79
C VAL A 351 6.19 -23.54 -26.84
N GLU A 352 6.35 -22.26 -27.20
CA GLU A 352 7.25 -21.85 -28.30
C GLU A 352 8.69 -21.68 -27.81
N GLU A 353 8.92 -20.93 -26.73
CA GLU A 353 10.25 -20.63 -26.25
C GLU A 353 10.81 -21.66 -25.26
N LYS A 354 9.96 -22.50 -24.67
CA LYS A 354 10.31 -23.52 -23.67
C LYS A 354 11.12 -22.98 -22.49
N ARG A 355 10.78 -21.74 -22.11
CA ARG A 355 11.46 -21.01 -21.05
C ARG A 355 10.98 -21.41 -19.65
N TYR A 356 9.73 -21.80 -19.55
CA TYR A 356 9.08 -22.34 -18.34
C TYR A 356 8.53 -23.71 -18.63
N SER A 357 8.42 -24.54 -17.60
CA SER A 357 7.96 -25.94 -17.75
C SER A 357 6.45 -26.00 -18.05
N ARG A 358 5.67 -25.10 -17.50
CA ARG A 358 4.20 -25.05 -17.69
C ARG A 358 3.62 -23.66 -17.39
N LEU A 359 2.46 -23.42 -17.98
CA LEU A 359 1.57 -22.32 -17.64
C LEU A 359 0.55 -22.81 -16.61
N VAL A 360 0.54 -22.18 -15.44
CA VAL A 360 -0.48 -22.42 -14.41
C VAL A 360 -1.39 -21.20 -14.34
N VAL A 361 -2.70 -21.42 -14.47
CA VAL A 361 -3.70 -20.34 -14.33
C VAL A 361 -4.59 -20.66 -13.15
N SER A 362 -4.70 -19.70 -12.24
CA SER A 362 -5.47 -19.83 -11.02
C SER A 362 -6.36 -18.63 -10.80
N ARG A 363 -7.52 -18.88 -10.20
CA ARG A 363 -8.51 -17.84 -9.88
C ARG A 363 -9.03 -18.02 -8.46
N PRO A 364 -9.23 -16.92 -7.69
CA PRO A 364 -9.94 -16.99 -6.41
C PRO A 364 -11.36 -17.50 -6.62
N ILE A 365 -11.81 -18.37 -5.72
CA ILE A 365 -13.20 -18.82 -5.71
C ILE A 365 -13.96 -17.90 -4.77
N SER A 366 -14.73 -16.96 -5.30
CA SER A 366 -15.66 -16.13 -4.56
C SER A 366 -17.07 -16.67 -4.78
N PRO A 367 -17.75 -17.22 -3.77
CA PRO A 367 -19.14 -17.64 -3.94
C PRO A 367 -20.02 -16.41 -4.14
N LEU A 368 -20.50 -16.21 -5.36
CA LEU A 368 -21.56 -15.25 -5.69
C LEU A 368 -22.87 -15.75 -5.07
N GLY A 369 -23.23 -15.26 -3.89
CA GLY A 369 -24.48 -15.61 -3.21
C GLY A 369 -24.34 -16.65 -2.09
N LYS A 370 -25.49 -17.17 -1.63
CA LYS A 370 -25.56 -18.24 -0.61
C LYS A 370 -24.79 -19.46 -1.09
N ASP A 371 -23.98 -19.99 -0.20
CA ASP A 371 -23.18 -21.22 -0.39
C ASP A 371 -23.91 -22.21 -1.29
N LEU A 372 -23.33 -22.55 -2.45
CA LEU A 372 -23.96 -23.45 -3.44
C LEU A 372 -24.15 -24.90 -2.92
N GLY A 373 -23.88 -25.13 -1.65
CA GLY A 373 -24.04 -26.43 -1.01
C GLY A 373 -23.13 -27.50 -1.62
N TYR A 374 -23.43 -28.73 -1.32
CA TYR A 374 -22.72 -29.89 -1.84
C TYR A 374 -23.07 -30.13 -3.33
N LEU A 375 -22.24 -29.64 -4.24
CA LEU A 375 -22.34 -29.98 -5.67
C LEU A 375 -21.85 -31.43 -5.86
N PRO A 376 -22.66 -32.36 -6.37
CA PRO A 376 -22.20 -33.68 -6.75
C PRO A 376 -21.29 -33.58 -7.98
N GLY A 377 -20.27 -34.45 -8.07
CA GLY A 377 -19.36 -34.51 -9.21
C GLY A 377 -17.88 -34.59 -8.82
N THR A 378 -17.04 -34.85 -9.81
CA THR A 378 -15.57 -34.84 -9.69
C THR A 378 -15.06 -33.45 -9.35
N LYS A 379 -13.83 -33.34 -8.83
CA LYS A 379 -13.20 -32.05 -8.50
C LYS A 379 -13.23 -31.07 -9.69
N THR A 380 -12.93 -31.58 -10.89
CA THR A 380 -12.89 -30.81 -12.14
C THR A 380 -14.27 -30.27 -12.53
N GLU A 381 -15.31 -31.06 -12.42
CA GLU A 381 -16.69 -30.65 -12.75
C GLU A 381 -17.22 -29.55 -11.84
N LYS A 382 -16.77 -29.53 -10.58
CA LYS A 382 -17.16 -28.49 -9.61
C LYS A 382 -16.52 -27.13 -9.88
N PHE A 383 -15.34 -27.09 -10.51
CA PHE A 383 -14.58 -25.86 -10.76
C PHE A 383 -14.78 -25.28 -12.15
N ASN A 384 -15.27 -26.06 -13.11
CA ASN A 384 -15.51 -25.61 -14.48
C ASN A 384 -16.26 -24.28 -14.60
N PRO A 385 -17.35 -24.00 -13.84
CA PRO A 385 -18.06 -22.73 -13.98
C PRO A 385 -17.20 -21.50 -13.69
N TRP A 386 -16.28 -21.57 -12.72
CA TRP A 386 -15.39 -20.44 -12.37
C TRP A 386 -14.25 -20.29 -13.36
N MET A 387 -13.87 -21.36 -14.05
CA MET A 387 -12.80 -21.36 -15.06
C MET A 387 -13.30 -21.06 -16.47
N GLN A 388 -14.61 -20.94 -16.68
CA GLN A 388 -15.18 -20.68 -18.01
C GLN A 388 -14.54 -19.47 -18.72
N PRO A 389 -14.29 -18.31 -18.07
CA PRO A 389 -13.62 -17.19 -18.74
C PRO A 389 -12.20 -17.50 -19.20
N ILE A 390 -11.51 -18.45 -18.57
CA ILE A 390 -10.18 -18.91 -18.98
C ILE A 390 -10.31 -19.80 -20.23
N TYR A 391 -11.31 -20.71 -20.28
CA TYR A 391 -11.61 -21.51 -21.47
C TYR A 391 -11.95 -20.62 -22.66
N ASP A 392 -12.79 -19.60 -22.47
CA ASP A 392 -13.18 -18.64 -23.53
C ASP A 392 -11.95 -17.90 -24.09
N ASN A 393 -11.01 -17.47 -23.23
CA ASN A 393 -9.76 -16.86 -23.67
C ASN A 393 -8.86 -17.86 -24.41
N MET A 394 -8.80 -19.11 -23.97
CA MET A 394 -8.04 -20.16 -24.66
C MET A 394 -8.60 -20.45 -26.07
N ASP A 395 -9.91 -20.49 -26.23
CA ASP A 395 -10.56 -20.68 -27.53
C ASP A 395 -10.19 -19.55 -28.50
N ILE A 396 -10.15 -18.29 -28.03
CA ILE A 396 -9.68 -17.14 -28.82
C ILE A 396 -8.22 -17.33 -29.25
N LEU A 397 -7.33 -17.75 -28.32
CA LEU A 397 -5.91 -17.95 -28.61
C LEU A 397 -5.69 -19.06 -29.63
N LEU A 398 -6.34 -20.20 -29.46
CA LEU A 398 -6.18 -21.35 -30.34
C LEU A 398 -6.79 -21.10 -31.73
N SER A 399 -7.94 -20.39 -31.81
CA SER A 399 -8.53 -20.00 -33.09
C SER A 399 -7.65 -19.06 -33.88
N SER A 400 -6.97 -18.09 -33.24
CA SER A 400 -6.07 -17.13 -33.87
C SER A 400 -4.82 -17.80 -34.49
N LEU A 401 -4.44 -18.98 -34.04
CA LEU A 401 -3.35 -19.77 -34.62
C LEU A 401 -3.79 -20.54 -35.86
N THR A 402 -5.09 -20.95 -35.93
CA THR A 402 -5.63 -21.74 -37.04
C THR A 402 -5.88 -20.92 -38.30
N ASP A 403 -6.23 -19.66 -38.19
CA ASP A 403 -6.46 -18.77 -39.37
C ASP A 403 -5.21 -18.56 -40.23
N LYS A 404 -4.01 -18.79 -39.69
CA LYS A 404 -2.74 -18.70 -40.43
C LYS A 404 -2.39 -19.97 -41.23
N SER A 405 -3.00 -21.11 -40.92
CA SER A 405 -2.65 -22.37 -41.57
C SER A 405 -3.38 -22.61 -42.89
N GLN A 406 -4.25 -21.70 -43.35
CA GLN A 406 -4.95 -21.82 -44.63
C GLN A 406 -4.11 -21.39 -45.84
N GLU A 407 -2.94 -20.77 -45.69
CA GLU A 407 -2.02 -20.50 -46.79
C GLU A 407 -0.88 -21.53 -46.84
N GLY A 408 -1.20 -22.75 -47.22
CA GLY A 408 -0.21 -23.62 -47.88
C GLY A 408 0.54 -24.65 -47.06
N SER A 409 -0.07 -25.42 -46.12
CA SER A 409 0.45 -26.77 -45.82
C SER A 409 -0.57 -27.65 -45.08
N SER A 410 -0.71 -28.83 -45.60
CA SER A 410 -1.57 -29.92 -45.15
C SER A 410 -1.26 -30.34 -43.70
N SER A 411 -2.34 -30.51 -42.91
CA SER A 411 -2.46 -31.27 -41.65
C SER A 411 -1.56 -30.88 -40.48
N ARG A 412 -1.65 -29.64 -39.95
CA ARG A 412 -1.44 -29.47 -38.52
C ARG A 412 -2.76 -29.81 -37.81
N LYS A 413 -2.74 -30.86 -36.97
CA LYS A 413 -3.84 -31.20 -36.07
C LYS A 413 -4.25 -29.93 -35.33
N LYS A 414 -5.55 -29.61 -35.30
CA LYS A 414 -6.10 -28.52 -34.52
C LYS A 414 -5.73 -28.80 -33.06
N THR A 415 -4.81 -28.02 -32.50
CA THR A 415 -4.42 -28.14 -31.10
C THR A 415 -5.62 -27.73 -30.26
N ASP A 416 -6.10 -28.61 -29.41
CA ASP A 416 -7.18 -28.34 -28.46
C ASP A 416 -6.61 -28.01 -27.09
N ILE A 417 -7.40 -27.36 -26.25
CA ILE A 417 -7.04 -27.05 -24.88
C ILE A 417 -6.69 -28.34 -24.09
N ASN A 418 -7.41 -29.42 -24.35
CA ASN A 418 -7.15 -30.72 -23.74
C ASN A 418 -5.77 -31.26 -24.12
N ASP A 419 -5.32 -31.05 -25.35
CA ASP A 419 -3.97 -31.46 -25.79
C ASP A 419 -2.90 -30.70 -24.96
N LEU A 420 -3.08 -29.40 -24.69
CA LEU A 420 -2.14 -28.63 -23.87
C LEU A 420 -2.12 -29.10 -22.42
N MET A 421 -3.26 -29.48 -21.87
CA MET A 421 -3.38 -30.04 -20.52
C MET A 421 -2.78 -31.45 -20.44
N ASP A 422 -3.05 -32.31 -21.40
CA ASP A 422 -2.54 -33.70 -21.47
C ASP A 422 -1.01 -33.74 -21.66
N TYR A 423 -0.46 -32.81 -22.43
CA TYR A 423 1.00 -32.62 -22.54
C TYR A 423 1.64 -31.97 -21.33
N GLY A 424 0.84 -31.47 -20.36
CA GLY A 424 1.31 -30.81 -19.15
C GLY A 424 1.82 -29.36 -19.35
N PHE A 425 1.53 -28.75 -20.51
CA PHE A 425 1.88 -27.34 -20.77
C PHE A 425 0.93 -26.35 -20.09
N LEU A 426 -0.31 -26.76 -19.82
CA LEU A 426 -1.34 -25.96 -19.17
C LEU A 426 -1.90 -26.68 -17.95
N GLU A 427 -1.98 -25.98 -16.83
CA GLU A 427 -2.61 -26.45 -15.58
C GLU A 427 -3.61 -25.40 -15.11
N LEU A 428 -4.87 -25.78 -14.93
CA LEU A 428 -5.93 -24.92 -14.40
C LEU A 428 -6.26 -25.38 -12.98
N GLU A 429 -5.92 -24.60 -11.98
CA GLU A 429 -6.12 -24.96 -10.59
C GLU A 429 -6.73 -23.83 -9.75
N PRO A 430 -7.66 -24.16 -8.83
CA PRO A 430 -8.10 -23.21 -7.81
C PRO A 430 -6.96 -22.83 -6.88
N LEU A 431 -6.90 -21.57 -6.45
CA LEU A 431 -5.87 -21.06 -5.54
C LEU A 431 -5.77 -21.82 -4.21
N THR A 432 -6.85 -22.43 -3.76
CA THR A 432 -6.87 -23.24 -2.54
C THR A 432 -5.93 -24.43 -2.58
N TYR A 433 -5.64 -24.99 -3.76
CA TYR A 433 -4.75 -26.14 -3.93
C TYR A 433 -3.27 -25.76 -4.08
N ILE A 434 -2.99 -24.50 -4.31
CA ILE A 434 -1.61 -23.95 -4.39
C ILE A 434 -1.00 -23.76 -2.99
N ARG A 435 -1.85 -23.66 -1.96
CA ARG A 435 -1.36 -23.53 -0.58
C ARG A 435 -0.56 -24.77 -0.17
N GLY A 436 0.69 -24.56 0.28
CA GLY A 436 1.59 -25.64 0.73
C GLY A 436 2.47 -26.25 -0.38
N ARG A 437 2.27 -25.89 -1.65
CA ARG A 437 3.15 -26.29 -2.77
C ARG A 437 4.25 -25.25 -2.99
N SER A 438 5.37 -25.66 -3.54
CA SER A 438 6.36 -24.78 -4.18
C SER A 438 6.14 -24.88 -5.69
N LEU A 439 6.26 -23.77 -6.38
CA LEU A 439 6.02 -23.65 -7.82
C LEU A 439 7.32 -23.23 -8.53
N PRO A 440 8.29 -24.14 -8.75
CA PRO A 440 9.50 -23.83 -9.49
C PRO A 440 9.25 -23.88 -10.99
N ASP A 441 9.99 -23.06 -11.75
CA ASP A 441 10.08 -23.11 -13.21
C ASP A 441 8.72 -22.98 -13.92
N GLN A 442 7.83 -22.12 -13.43
CA GLN A 442 6.48 -21.97 -13.94
C GLN A 442 6.16 -20.53 -14.33
N PHE A 443 5.31 -20.38 -15.34
CA PHE A 443 4.62 -19.14 -15.64
C PHE A 443 3.25 -19.19 -14.94
N PHE A 444 3.08 -18.44 -13.85
CA PHE A 444 1.92 -18.57 -12.97
C PHE A 444 1.05 -17.31 -13.02
N ILE A 445 -0.18 -17.46 -13.53
CA ILE A 445 -1.18 -16.38 -13.61
C ILE A 445 -2.19 -16.52 -12.47
N ILE A 446 -2.42 -15.41 -11.79
CA ILE A 446 -3.48 -15.25 -10.78
C ILE A 446 -4.47 -14.25 -11.36
N ASP A 447 -5.57 -14.78 -11.89
CA ASP A 447 -6.65 -13.95 -12.44
C ASP A 447 -7.63 -13.51 -11.33
N GLU A 448 -8.28 -12.35 -11.51
CA GLU A 448 -9.15 -11.69 -10.51
C GLU A 448 -8.45 -11.48 -9.15
N ALA A 449 -7.19 -11.06 -9.20
CA ALA A 449 -6.32 -10.92 -8.03
C ALA A 449 -6.81 -9.87 -7.01
N GLN A 450 -7.71 -8.95 -7.39
CA GLN A 450 -8.37 -8.01 -6.47
C GLN A 450 -9.28 -8.70 -5.45
N ASN A 451 -9.70 -9.94 -5.72
CA ASN A 451 -10.49 -10.74 -4.79
C ASN A 451 -9.63 -11.48 -3.73
N LEU A 452 -8.36 -11.13 -3.61
CA LEU A 452 -7.46 -11.62 -2.57
C LEU A 452 -7.15 -10.54 -1.56
N SER A 453 -7.11 -10.91 -0.30
CA SER A 453 -6.53 -10.06 0.74
C SER A 453 -5.00 -9.94 0.58
N PRO A 454 -4.37 -8.89 1.10
CA PRO A 454 -2.90 -8.75 1.09
C PRO A 454 -2.19 -9.93 1.76
N HIS A 455 -2.78 -10.53 2.78
CA HIS A 455 -2.24 -11.71 3.45
C HIS A 455 -2.28 -12.96 2.56
N GLU A 456 -3.36 -13.17 1.83
CA GLU A 456 -3.47 -14.27 0.86
C GLU A 456 -2.51 -14.07 -0.29
N MET A 457 -2.43 -12.86 -0.84
CA MET A 457 -1.48 -12.50 -1.88
C MET A 457 -0.04 -12.79 -1.45
N LYS A 458 0.37 -12.35 -0.27
CA LYS A 458 1.68 -12.67 0.32
C LYS A 458 1.91 -14.18 0.40
N THR A 459 0.90 -14.93 0.87
CA THR A 459 0.99 -16.39 1.01
C THR A 459 1.23 -17.07 -0.34
N ILE A 460 0.64 -16.55 -1.43
CA ILE A 460 0.75 -17.12 -2.77
C ILE A 460 2.09 -16.72 -3.41
N ILE A 461 2.45 -15.44 -3.41
CA ILE A 461 3.71 -14.96 -4.02
C ILE A 461 4.93 -15.65 -3.39
N THR A 462 4.89 -15.91 -2.07
CA THR A 462 5.98 -16.63 -1.39
C THR A 462 6.10 -18.11 -1.78
N ARG A 463 5.21 -18.66 -2.62
CA ARG A 463 5.31 -20.01 -3.21
C ARG A 463 6.04 -20.03 -4.54
N ALA A 464 6.28 -18.87 -5.15
CA ALA A 464 7.12 -18.77 -6.33
C ALA A 464 8.50 -19.39 -6.02
N GLY A 465 8.83 -20.47 -6.71
CA GLY A 465 10.12 -21.12 -6.63
C GLY A 465 11.14 -20.49 -7.58
N GLU A 466 12.29 -21.12 -7.67
CA GLU A 466 13.33 -20.70 -8.61
C GLU A 466 12.80 -20.67 -10.04
N ASN A 467 13.20 -19.67 -10.81
CA ASN A 467 12.81 -19.45 -12.21
C ASN A 467 11.30 -19.34 -12.45
N THR A 468 10.50 -18.90 -11.46
CA THR A 468 9.06 -18.69 -11.64
C THR A 468 8.75 -17.23 -11.94
N LYS A 469 7.83 -17.00 -12.87
CA LYS A 469 7.22 -15.70 -13.13
C LYS A 469 5.78 -15.72 -12.64
N VAL A 470 5.41 -14.76 -11.81
CA VAL A 470 4.05 -14.58 -11.30
C VAL A 470 3.40 -13.40 -12.02
N VAL A 471 2.19 -13.60 -12.51
CA VAL A 471 1.41 -12.57 -13.19
C VAL A 471 0.09 -12.39 -12.45
N LEU A 472 -0.19 -11.18 -12.01
CA LEU A 472 -1.45 -10.77 -11.37
C LEU A 472 -2.30 -10.04 -12.39
N THR A 473 -3.53 -10.50 -12.62
CA THR A 473 -4.50 -9.79 -13.46
C THR A 473 -5.74 -9.47 -12.65
N GLY A 474 -6.33 -8.29 -12.83
CA GLY A 474 -7.54 -7.93 -12.11
C GLY A 474 -8.04 -6.50 -12.35
N ASP A 475 -9.22 -6.23 -11.83
CA ASP A 475 -9.84 -4.91 -11.81
C ASP A 475 -10.01 -4.45 -10.35
N PRO A 476 -9.22 -3.47 -9.88
CA PRO A 476 -9.29 -3.01 -8.49
C PRO A 476 -10.67 -2.53 -8.04
N TYR A 477 -11.58 -2.26 -8.97
CA TYR A 477 -12.92 -1.74 -8.71
C TYR A 477 -14.02 -2.82 -8.76
N GLN A 478 -13.72 -3.98 -9.35
CA GLN A 478 -14.66 -5.12 -9.44
C GLN A 478 -14.35 -6.14 -8.35
N ILE A 479 -14.70 -5.80 -7.11
CA ILE A 479 -14.42 -6.63 -5.93
C ILE A 479 -15.69 -7.36 -5.50
N ASP A 480 -15.64 -8.70 -5.52
CA ASP A 480 -16.74 -9.57 -5.09
C ASP A 480 -16.74 -9.81 -3.57
N ILE A 481 -15.65 -9.49 -2.90
CA ILE A 481 -15.44 -9.77 -1.48
C ILE A 481 -15.87 -8.59 -0.61
N PRO A 482 -16.88 -8.72 0.26
CA PRO A 482 -17.52 -7.59 0.95
C PRO A 482 -16.63 -6.78 1.91
N TYR A 483 -15.47 -7.30 2.29
CA TYR A 483 -14.55 -6.66 3.24
C TYR A 483 -13.26 -6.14 2.61
N LEU A 484 -13.16 -6.21 1.28
CA LEU A 484 -12.08 -5.59 0.52
C LEU A 484 -12.63 -4.36 -0.22
N ASP A 485 -11.78 -3.39 -0.44
CA ASP A 485 -12.05 -2.21 -1.26
C ASP A 485 -10.94 -1.99 -2.29
N SER A 486 -11.11 -1.01 -3.18
CA SER A 486 -10.16 -0.74 -4.27
C SER A 486 -8.74 -0.42 -3.79
N GLN A 487 -8.59 0.00 -2.55
CA GLN A 487 -7.33 0.45 -1.97
C GLN A 487 -6.68 -0.60 -1.06
N SER A 488 -7.48 -1.51 -0.48
CA SER A 488 -7.04 -2.49 0.52
C SER A 488 -6.97 -3.93 0.01
N ASN A 489 -7.30 -4.17 -1.26
CA ASN A 489 -7.21 -5.50 -1.86
C ASN A 489 -5.76 -5.90 -2.17
N GLY A 490 -5.52 -7.19 -2.32
CA GLY A 490 -4.18 -7.75 -2.52
C GLY A 490 -3.49 -7.27 -3.80
N LEU A 491 -4.22 -6.99 -4.89
CA LEU A 491 -3.67 -6.47 -6.14
C LEU A 491 -3.13 -5.05 -5.94
N SER A 492 -3.99 -4.12 -5.47
CA SER A 492 -3.63 -2.72 -5.25
C SER A 492 -2.45 -2.56 -4.29
N VAL A 493 -2.51 -3.26 -3.14
CA VAL A 493 -1.44 -3.24 -2.14
C VAL A 493 -0.13 -3.79 -2.71
N SER A 494 -0.19 -4.84 -3.56
CA SER A 494 1.02 -5.39 -4.19
C SER A 494 1.64 -4.41 -5.17
N VAL A 495 0.85 -3.74 -6.01
CA VAL A 495 1.32 -2.73 -6.95
C VAL A 495 2.11 -1.64 -6.22
N GLU A 496 1.51 -1.05 -5.17
CA GLU A 496 2.12 0.08 -4.47
C GLU A 496 3.35 -0.32 -3.64
N LYS A 497 3.32 -1.48 -2.99
CA LYS A 497 4.46 -1.93 -2.16
C LYS A 497 5.66 -2.38 -2.99
N PHE A 498 5.45 -2.86 -4.20
CA PHE A 498 6.53 -3.40 -5.03
C PHE A 498 6.97 -2.50 -6.19
N LYS A 499 6.34 -1.33 -6.40
CA LYS A 499 6.68 -0.43 -7.53
C LYS A 499 8.16 0.00 -7.60
N GLY A 500 8.86 0.00 -6.46
CA GLY A 500 10.30 0.30 -6.38
C GLY A 500 11.25 -0.87 -6.64
N GLU A 501 10.72 -2.08 -6.89
CA GLU A 501 11.53 -3.29 -7.02
C GLU A 501 11.90 -3.62 -8.46
N ILE A 502 13.17 -3.92 -8.73
CA ILE A 502 13.69 -4.20 -10.09
C ILE A 502 13.04 -5.43 -10.73
N LEU A 503 12.66 -6.42 -9.90
CA LEU A 503 12.03 -7.67 -10.34
C LEU A 503 10.53 -7.52 -10.68
N VAL A 504 9.98 -6.31 -10.57
CA VAL A 504 8.54 -6.06 -10.67
C VAL A 504 8.23 -5.12 -11.84
N GLY A 505 7.16 -5.42 -12.57
CA GLY A 505 6.60 -4.55 -13.60
C GLY A 505 5.09 -4.40 -13.39
N HIS A 506 4.58 -3.21 -13.63
CA HIS A 506 3.15 -2.92 -13.51
C HIS A 506 2.65 -2.11 -14.70
N ILE A 507 1.45 -2.43 -15.18
CA ILE A 507 0.70 -1.62 -16.16
C ILE A 507 -0.77 -1.58 -15.79
N THR A 508 -1.31 -0.37 -15.77
CA THR A 508 -2.76 -0.14 -15.77
C THR A 508 -3.25 0.02 -17.20
N LEU A 509 -4.23 -0.80 -17.58
CA LEU A 509 -4.88 -0.77 -18.89
C LEU A 509 -6.26 -0.10 -18.74
N ASP A 510 -6.38 1.11 -19.22
CA ASP A 510 -7.64 1.88 -19.14
C ASP A 510 -8.47 1.78 -20.42
N LYS A 511 -7.82 1.57 -21.56
CA LYS A 511 -8.48 1.49 -22.85
C LYS A 511 -9.12 0.12 -23.08
N GLY A 512 -10.44 0.07 -22.95
CA GLY A 512 -11.21 -1.12 -23.28
C GLY A 512 -11.27 -1.36 -24.79
N GLU A 513 -11.13 -2.61 -25.20
CA GLU A 513 -11.29 -3.08 -26.58
C GLU A 513 -12.63 -3.86 -26.69
N ARG A 514 -13.71 -3.23 -26.23
CA ARG A 514 -15.04 -3.82 -26.16
C ARG A 514 -15.87 -3.50 -27.41
N SER A 515 -17.02 -4.19 -27.54
CA SER A 515 -18.04 -3.80 -28.49
C SER A 515 -18.67 -2.46 -28.10
N ALA A 516 -19.16 -1.70 -29.09
CA ALA A 516 -19.84 -0.43 -28.84
C ALA A 516 -20.99 -0.54 -27.83
N LEU A 517 -21.68 -1.68 -27.77
CA LEU A 517 -22.73 -1.95 -26.79
C LEU A 517 -22.18 -2.09 -25.38
N ALA A 518 -21.06 -2.79 -25.20
CA ALA A 518 -20.44 -2.97 -23.89
C ALA A 518 -19.87 -1.66 -23.35
N ASP A 519 -19.31 -0.81 -24.21
CA ASP A 519 -18.85 0.53 -23.83
C ASP A 519 -20.02 1.44 -23.42
N LEU A 520 -21.13 1.33 -24.12
CA LEU A 520 -22.34 2.08 -23.82
C LEU A 520 -22.92 1.66 -22.46
N ALA A 521 -22.96 0.35 -22.19
CA ALA A 521 -23.42 -0.17 -20.91
C ALA A 521 -22.50 0.28 -19.75
N ALA A 522 -21.18 0.21 -19.92
CA ALA A 522 -20.21 0.64 -18.91
C ALA A 522 -20.25 2.16 -18.62
N LYS A 523 -20.78 2.96 -19.57
CA LYS A 523 -20.91 4.42 -19.41
C LYS A 523 -22.21 4.83 -18.71
N TYR A 524 -23.29 4.08 -18.85
CA TYR A 524 -24.63 4.51 -18.43
C TYR A 524 -25.27 3.64 -17.34
N LEU A 525 -24.70 2.48 -17.03
CA LEU A 525 -25.11 1.57 -15.96
C LEU A 525 -24.03 1.46 -14.88
#